data_48ad24521b308fd06b5a7d998343351e
#
_entry.id   48ad24521b308fd06b5a7d998343351e
#
_cell.length_a   1.000
_cell.length_b   1.000
_cell.length_c   1.000
_cell.angle_alpha   90.00
_cell.angle_beta   90.00
_cell.angle_gamma   90.00
#
_symmetry.space_group_name_H-M   'P 1'
#
loop_
_entity.id
_entity.type
_entity.pdbx_description
1 polymer ?
#
loop_
_entity_poly.entity_id
_entity_poly.type
_entity_poly.pdbx_seq_one_letter_code
_entity_poly.pdbx_strand_id
1 'polypeptide(L)'
;MTEPTKQKAKPRRRIGRPAAIEPRYYYKGNRLKQLRAFVYTVKLGTLARAAEALFLSQPSISLQLTALERELGQRLLERTRRRVTLSRSGEALYELARPLVEGWEQLDRDFHARVAGFKAASLTIAAGTSTIQYLLPPLVRAYRERYPDVRLELANVTGRDGLALLRADQADFAVGSMLDVPPDLDYAPVHHFDPMLILPPEHPLAAKADIRLEDLSPYGLILPPKRLTTFRLVDLVFQQRQVPYTVAIEVGGWDVIKQYVAMGLGLSIVTGICITAADRERLAVRNMRAYFPPRSYGVVVRKGKYLSPEARAFVDLVRPGLFTRGDYFEPGHSER
;
A
#
# COMPACT_ATOMS: atom_id res chain seq x y z
N MET A 1 59.15 -28.59 62.90
CA MET A 1 57.72 -28.71 63.06
C MET A 1 57.12 -27.34 62.70
N THR A 2 56.70 -27.18 61.49
CA THR A 2 56.10 -25.96 60.97
C THR A 2 54.83 -26.36 60.22
N GLU A 3 53.68 -25.93 60.72
CA GLU A 3 52.37 -26.20 60.19
C GLU A 3 52.14 -25.45 58.84
N PRO A 4 51.39 -25.99 57.85
CA PRO A 4 51.11 -25.32 56.63
C PRO A 4 49.86 -24.45 56.75
N THR A 5 49.99 -23.21 56.31
CA THR A 5 48.98 -22.16 56.26
C THR A 5 47.86 -22.53 55.29
N LYS A 6 46.60 -22.62 55.74
CA LYS A 6 45.39 -22.83 54.95
C LYS A 6 45.07 -21.56 54.13
N GLN A 7 45.25 -21.63 52.82
CA GLN A 7 44.74 -20.63 51.90
C GLN A 7 43.18 -20.68 51.84
N LYS A 8 42.52 -19.58 52.20
CA LYS A 8 41.06 -19.39 52.05
C LYS A 8 40.71 -19.20 50.57
N ALA A 9 39.94 -20.14 50.02
CA ALA A 9 39.38 -20.03 48.68
C ALA A 9 38.38 -18.88 48.61
N LYS A 10 38.53 -17.99 47.60
CA LYS A 10 37.59 -16.91 47.28
C LYS A 10 36.23 -17.48 46.82
N PRO A 11 35.10 -16.94 47.24
CA PRO A 11 33.79 -17.43 46.81
C PRO A 11 33.59 -17.18 45.33
N ARG A 12 33.24 -18.22 44.56
CA ARG A 12 32.84 -18.16 43.18
C ARG A 12 31.57 -17.31 43.08
N ARG A 13 31.62 -16.22 42.30
CA ARG A 13 30.43 -15.44 41.87
C ARG A 13 29.45 -16.41 41.20
N ARG A 14 28.28 -16.63 41.79
CA ARG A 14 27.14 -17.27 41.16
C ARG A 14 26.68 -16.34 40.05
N ILE A 15 26.84 -16.78 38.79
CA ILE A 15 26.17 -16.19 37.65
C ILE A 15 24.68 -16.39 37.89
N GLY A 16 23.94 -15.27 38.11
CA GLY A 16 22.51 -15.29 38.28
C GLY A 16 21.85 -15.93 37.04
N ARG A 17 21.02 -16.93 37.25
CA ARG A 17 20.11 -17.44 36.22
C ARG A 17 19.35 -16.25 35.66
N PRO A 18 19.20 -16.13 34.32
CA PRO A 18 18.29 -15.17 33.77
C PRO A 18 16.91 -15.44 34.39
N ALA A 19 16.27 -14.37 34.87
CA ALA A 19 14.93 -14.46 35.43
C ALA A 19 14.04 -15.15 34.39
N ALA A 20 13.52 -16.33 34.76
CA ALA A 20 12.50 -16.99 33.97
C ALA A 20 11.34 -16.00 33.80
N ILE A 21 11.04 -15.64 32.55
CA ILE A 21 9.84 -14.90 32.23
C ILE A 21 8.69 -15.86 32.55
N GLU A 22 8.21 -15.82 33.80
CA GLU A 22 6.95 -16.48 34.13
C GLU A 22 5.87 -15.91 33.21
N PRO A 23 5.13 -16.73 32.49
CA PRO A 23 3.98 -16.27 31.76
C PRO A 23 2.95 -15.82 32.80
N ARG A 24 2.95 -14.53 33.12
CA ARG A 24 1.94 -13.91 33.97
C ARG A 24 0.65 -13.81 33.17
N TYR A 25 -0.08 -14.94 33.10
CA TYR A 25 -1.49 -14.91 32.68
C TYR A 25 -2.30 -14.22 33.79
N TYR A 26 -2.24 -12.89 33.80
CA TYR A 26 -3.11 -12.12 34.69
C TYR A 26 -4.52 -12.13 34.12
N TYR A 27 -5.35 -13.02 34.63
CA TYR A 27 -6.79 -13.10 34.36
C TYR A 27 -7.55 -11.79 34.65
N LYS A 28 -6.94 -10.87 35.41
CA LYS A 28 -7.51 -9.57 35.80
C LYS A 28 -7.07 -8.40 34.92
N GLY A 29 -6.05 -8.56 34.11
CA GLY A 29 -5.59 -7.50 33.19
C GLY A 29 -6.30 -7.60 31.86
N ASN A 30 -7.18 -6.65 31.55
CA ASN A 30 -7.85 -6.65 30.24
C ASN A 30 -6.92 -5.99 29.21
N ARG A 31 -5.85 -6.70 28.84
CA ARG A 31 -4.83 -6.22 27.90
C ARG A 31 -5.47 -5.68 26.61
N LEU A 32 -6.51 -6.32 26.10
CA LEU A 32 -7.20 -5.86 24.90
C LEU A 32 -7.83 -4.48 25.08
N LYS A 33 -8.46 -4.20 26.23
CA LYS A 33 -9.01 -2.85 26.52
C LYS A 33 -7.91 -1.81 26.60
N GLN A 34 -6.77 -2.16 27.18
CA GLN A 34 -5.61 -1.27 27.26
C GLN A 34 -5.03 -0.99 25.86
N LEU A 35 -4.86 -2.02 25.02
CA LEU A 35 -4.37 -1.88 23.66
C LEU A 35 -5.36 -1.10 22.77
N ARG A 36 -6.67 -1.33 22.90
CA ARG A 36 -7.68 -0.52 22.21
C ARG A 36 -7.59 0.95 22.61
N ALA A 37 -7.53 1.25 23.90
CA ALA A 37 -7.37 2.63 24.38
C ALA A 37 -6.11 3.29 23.81
N PHE A 38 -5.00 2.55 23.76
CA PHE A 38 -3.74 3.03 23.21
C PHE A 38 -3.83 3.28 21.70
N VAL A 39 -4.26 2.29 20.92
CA VAL A 39 -4.34 2.38 19.46
C VAL A 39 -5.29 3.51 19.03
N TYR A 40 -6.46 3.62 19.65
CA TYR A 40 -7.42 4.68 19.34
C TYR A 40 -6.94 6.06 19.76
N THR A 41 -6.20 6.19 20.88
CA THR A 41 -5.61 7.47 21.29
C THR A 41 -4.60 7.97 20.27
N VAL A 42 -3.76 7.07 19.76
CA VAL A 42 -2.79 7.40 18.70
C VAL A 42 -3.50 7.73 17.39
N LYS A 43 -4.43 6.89 16.95
CA LYS A 43 -5.17 7.04 15.68
C LYS A 43 -5.94 8.36 15.62
N LEU A 44 -6.56 8.78 16.71
CA LEU A 44 -7.43 9.96 16.78
C LEU A 44 -6.71 11.22 17.33
N GLY A 45 -5.47 11.04 17.82
CA GLY A 45 -4.59 12.12 18.26
C GLY A 45 -4.92 12.75 19.61
N THR A 46 -6.06 12.42 20.24
CA THR A 46 -6.43 12.94 21.57
C THR A 46 -7.18 11.88 22.40
N LEU A 47 -7.04 11.97 23.74
CA LEU A 47 -7.76 11.09 24.67
C LEU A 47 -9.29 11.29 24.59
N ALA A 48 -9.73 12.52 24.35
CA ALA A 48 -11.16 12.84 24.27
C ALA A 48 -11.82 12.14 23.08
N ARG A 49 -11.21 12.23 21.88
CA ARG A 49 -11.70 11.55 20.68
C ARG A 49 -11.66 10.03 20.80
N ALA A 50 -10.61 9.51 21.44
CA ALA A 50 -10.54 8.07 21.72
C ALA A 50 -11.64 7.60 22.68
N ALA A 51 -11.96 8.40 23.69
CA ALA A 51 -13.03 8.14 24.64
C ALA A 51 -14.40 8.12 23.94
N GLU A 52 -14.67 9.11 23.10
CA GLU A 52 -15.88 9.17 22.28
C GLU A 52 -16.02 7.95 21.37
N ALA A 53 -14.97 7.63 20.60
CA ALA A 53 -14.97 6.50 19.66
C ALA A 53 -15.14 5.14 20.35
N LEU A 54 -14.68 5.00 21.59
CA LEU A 54 -14.78 3.76 22.36
C LEU A 54 -15.96 3.74 23.32
N PHE A 55 -16.81 4.76 23.32
CA PHE A 55 -17.95 4.92 24.25
C PHE A 55 -17.52 4.84 25.72
N LEU A 56 -16.38 5.47 26.06
CA LEU A 56 -15.81 5.51 27.40
C LEU A 56 -15.63 6.97 27.86
N SER A 57 -15.40 7.15 29.17
CA SER A 57 -14.97 8.45 29.69
C SER A 57 -13.46 8.69 29.45
N GLN A 58 -13.06 9.94 29.30
CA GLN A 58 -11.64 10.29 29.16
C GLN A 58 -10.78 9.83 30.36
N PRO A 59 -11.23 9.89 31.63
CA PRO A 59 -10.52 9.28 32.76
C PRO A 59 -10.31 7.78 32.58
N SER A 60 -11.30 7.04 32.05
CA SER A 60 -11.19 5.59 31.80
C SER A 60 -10.08 5.30 30.76
N ILE A 61 -10.02 6.08 29.68
CA ILE A 61 -8.92 5.96 28.71
C ILE A 61 -7.57 6.22 29.38
N SER A 62 -7.46 7.30 30.16
CA SER A 62 -6.22 7.63 30.88
C SER A 62 -5.77 6.51 31.82
N LEU A 63 -6.71 5.88 32.56
CA LEU A 63 -6.42 4.75 33.44
C LEU A 63 -5.89 3.53 32.65
N GLN A 64 -6.52 3.19 31.51
CA GLN A 64 -6.08 2.09 30.65
C GLN A 64 -4.67 2.31 30.14
N LEU A 65 -4.35 3.53 29.67
CA LEU A 65 -3.02 3.90 29.18
C LEU A 65 -1.97 3.83 30.29
N THR A 66 -2.27 4.39 31.47
CA THR A 66 -1.37 4.35 32.62
C THR A 66 -1.12 2.91 33.10
N ALA A 67 -2.14 2.05 33.08
CA ALA A 67 -2.01 0.65 33.39
C ALA A 67 -1.11 -0.07 32.39
N LEU A 68 -1.28 0.20 31.09
CA LEU A 68 -0.49 -0.37 30.01
C LEU A 68 1.01 0.02 30.16
N GLU A 69 1.28 1.32 30.33
CA GLU A 69 2.63 1.85 30.54
C GLU A 69 3.32 1.22 31.77
N ARG A 70 2.58 1.10 32.87
CA ARG A 70 3.07 0.47 34.10
C ARG A 70 3.38 -1.01 33.91
N GLU A 71 2.53 -1.75 33.21
CA GLU A 71 2.70 -3.18 32.98
C GLU A 71 3.87 -3.48 32.02
N LEU A 72 4.12 -2.61 31.05
CA LEU A 72 5.24 -2.71 30.12
C LEU A 72 6.53 -2.10 30.66
N GLY A 73 6.45 -1.32 31.75
CA GLY A 73 7.59 -0.60 32.31
C GLY A 73 8.16 0.48 31.37
N GLN A 74 7.35 0.93 30.41
CA GLN A 74 7.77 1.87 29.36
C GLN A 74 6.76 2.99 29.21
N ARG A 75 7.25 4.22 28.99
CA ARG A 75 6.40 5.31 28.53
C ARG A 75 6.10 5.11 27.04
N LEU A 76 4.84 5.12 26.68
CA LEU A 76 4.38 4.93 25.32
C LEU A 76 3.96 6.23 24.64
N LEU A 77 3.45 7.18 25.44
CA LEU A 77 2.91 8.44 24.96
C LEU A 77 3.62 9.65 25.58
N GLU A 78 3.95 10.60 24.73
CA GLU A 78 4.36 11.93 25.14
C GLU A 78 3.14 12.86 25.03
N ARG A 79 2.79 13.50 26.15
CA ARG A 79 1.60 14.35 26.22
C ARG A 79 2.04 15.81 26.14
N THR A 80 1.68 16.47 25.05
CA THR A 80 1.71 17.93 24.97
C THR A 80 0.30 18.47 25.24
N ARG A 81 0.18 19.78 25.57
CA ARG A 81 -1.14 20.38 25.88
C ARG A 81 -2.19 20.24 24.77
N ARG A 82 -1.80 19.94 23.52
CA ARG A 82 -2.69 19.93 22.35
C ARG A 82 -2.74 18.60 21.58
N ARG A 83 -1.75 17.73 21.73
CA ARG A 83 -1.69 16.45 20.98
C ARG A 83 -0.97 15.38 21.77
N VAL A 84 -1.29 14.14 21.44
CA VAL A 84 -0.58 12.95 21.89
C VAL A 84 0.38 12.56 20.79
N THR A 85 1.66 12.36 21.14
CA THR A 85 2.70 11.81 20.24
C THR A 85 3.24 10.51 20.81
N LEU A 86 3.75 9.65 19.97
CA LEU A 86 4.36 8.38 20.37
C LEU A 86 5.78 8.62 20.87
N SER A 87 6.18 7.92 21.95
CA SER A 87 7.57 7.67 22.24
C SER A 87 8.13 6.58 21.30
N ARG A 88 9.45 6.37 21.28
CA ARG A 88 10.07 5.26 20.52
C ARG A 88 9.49 3.88 20.90
N SER A 89 9.26 3.64 22.21
CA SER A 89 8.60 2.42 22.68
C SER A 89 7.13 2.36 22.28
N GLY A 90 6.49 3.52 22.23
CA GLY A 90 5.11 3.65 21.75
C GLY A 90 4.97 3.35 20.27
N GLU A 91 5.91 3.79 19.43
CA GLU A 91 5.92 3.47 17.99
C GLU A 91 6.01 1.95 17.79
N ALA A 92 6.97 1.30 18.44
CA ALA A 92 7.14 -0.15 18.36
C ALA A 92 5.88 -0.91 18.82
N LEU A 93 5.27 -0.49 19.93
CA LEU A 93 4.03 -1.09 20.40
C LEU A 93 2.86 -0.83 19.46
N TYR A 94 2.77 0.36 18.89
CA TYR A 94 1.69 0.73 17.98
C TYR A 94 1.69 -0.13 16.71
N GLU A 95 2.86 -0.35 16.12
CA GLU A 95 3.03 -1.24 14.96
C GLU A 95 2.54 -2.67 15.26
N LEU A 96 2.87 -3.21 16.44
CA LEU A 96 2.47 -4.56 16.84
C LEU A 96 1.01 -4.65 17.29
N ALA A 97 0.51 -3.66 18.03
CA ALA A 97 -0.81 -3.72 18.66
C ALA A 97 -1.94 -3.38 17.70
N ARG A 98 -1.69 -2.49 16.73
CA ARG A 98 -2.72 -2.03 15.79
C ARG A 98 -3.37 -3.18 15.01
N PRO A 99 -2.61 -4.09 14.34
CA PRO A 99 -3.22 -5.19 13.58
C PRO A 99 -4.00 -6.15 14.48
N LEU A 100 -3.55 -6.35 15.72
CA LEU A 100 -4.26 -7.20 16.69
C LEU A 100 -5.61 -6.60 17.11
N VAL A 101 -5.64 -5.29 17.37
CA VAL A 101 -6.88 -4.57 17.73
C VAL A 101 -7.83 -4.53 16.54
N GLU A 102 -7.34 -4.20 15.35
CA GLU A 102 -8.15 -4.19 14.13
C GLU A 102 -8.71 -5.58 13.80
N GLY A 103 -7.89 -6.62 13.89
CA GLY A 103 -8.35 -8.01 13.71
C GLY A 103 -9.39 -8.45 14.72
N TRP A 104 -9.25 -8.04 15.99
CA TRP A 104 -10.27 -8.31 17.01
C TRP A 104 -11.61 -7.61 16.69
N GLU A 105 -11.56 -6.36 16.24
CA GLU A 105 -12.78 -5.61 15.89
C GLU A 105 -13.45 -6.11 14.62
N GLN A 106 -12.72 -6.80 13.78
CA GLN A 106 -13.24 -7.48 12.60
C GLN A 106 -13.82 -8.87 12.91
N LEU A 107 -13.48 -9.47 14.06
CA LEU A 107 -13.78 -10.87 14.37
C LEU A 107 -15.25 -11.26 14.15
N ASP A 108 -16.19 -10.44 14.64
CA ASP A 108 -17.61 -10.72 14.48
C ASP A 108 -18.04 -10.68 13.02
N ARG A 109 -17.56 -9.70 12.26
CA ARG A 109 -17.81 -9.57 10.81
C ARG A 109 -17.23 -10.75 10.05
N ASP A 110 -15.99 -11.12 10.35
CA ASP A 110 -15.31 -12.24 9.71
C ASP A 110 -15.97 -13.57 10.02
N PHE A 111 -16.43 -13.73 11.27
CA PHE A 111 -17.18 -14.91 11.67
C PHE A 111 -18.49 -15.02 10.87
N HIS A 112 -19.26 -13.95 10.81
CA HIS A 112 -20.51 -13.93 10.05
C HIS A 112 -20.27 -14.11 8.55
N ALA A 113 -19.22 -13.48 7.99
CA ALA A 113 -18.83 -13.66 6.60
C ALA A 113 -18.48 -15.12 6.27
N ARG A 114 -17.70 -15.79 7.14
CA ARG A 114 -17.36 -17.22 6.97
C ARG A 114 -18.57 -18.14 7.06
N VAL A 115 -19.42 -17.91 8.06
CA VAL A 115 -20.64 -18.72 8.27
C VAL A 115 -21.66 -18.50 7.15
N ALA A 116 -21.80 -17.26 6.68
CA ALA A 116 -22.76 -16.88 5.65
C ALA A 116 -22.20 -16.95 4.21
N GLY A 117 -20.97 -17.44 4.01
CA GLY A 117 -20.34 -17.46 2.68
C GLY A 117 -20.13 -16.07 2.10
N PHE A 118 -19.64 -15.11 2.91
CA PHE A 118 -19.46 -13.69 2.59
C PHE A 118 -20.75 -12.90 2.32
N LYS A 119 -21.91 -13.41 2.70
CA LYS A 119 -23.18 -12.66 2.59
C LYS A 119 -23.08 -11.35 3.40
N ALA A 120 -23.46 -10.24 2.78
CA ALA A 120 -23.39 -8.89 3.33
C ALA A 120 -21.96 -8.33 3.61
N ALA A 121 -20.90 -8.99 3.18
CA ALA A 121 -19.55 -8.43 3.23
C ALA A 121 -19.37 -7.31 2.17
N SER A 122 -18.52 -6.37 2.46
CA SER A 122 -18.13 -5.32 1.50
C SER A 122 -16.61 -5.28 1.33
N LEU A 123 -16.16 -4.97 0.12
CA LEU A 123 -14.76 -4.83 -0.24
C LEU A 123 -14.56 -3.54 -1.02
N THR A 124 -13.74 -2.63 -0.50
CA THR A 124 -13.40 -1.36 -1.16
C THR A 124 -11.96 -1.38 -1.65
N ILE A 125 -11.77 -1.28 -2.96
CA ILE A 125 -10.46 -1.27 -3.61
C ILE A 125 -10.19 0.13 -4.18
N ALA A 126 -9.14 0.80 -3.73
CA ALA A 126 -8.70 2.06 -4.29
C ALA A 126 -7.82 1.81 -5.52
N ALA A 127 -8.13 2.46 -6.65
CA ALA A 127 -7.33 2.32 -7.85
C ALA A 127 -7.47 3.54 -8.77
N GLY A 128 -6.44 3.81 -9.56
CA GLY A 128 -6.53 4.82 -10.62
C GLY A 128 -7.33 4.31 -11.82
N THR A 129 -7.84 5.26 -12.64
CA THR A 129 -8.67 4.98 -13.82
C THR A 129 -8.08 3.89 -14.72
N SER A 130 -6.77 3.95 -15.01
CA SER A 130 -6.11 2.96 -15.87
C SER A 130 -6.17 1.55 -15.29
N THR A 131 -5.98 1.43 -13.98
CA THR A 131 -6.04 0.14 -13.27
C THR A 131 -7.45 -0.42 -13.31
N ILE A 132 -8.45 0.41 -13.02
CA ILE A 132 -9.85 0.02 -13.04
C ILE A 132 -10.29 -0.41 -14.45
N GLN A 133 -9.82 0.31 -15.46
CA GLN A 133 -10.25 0.10 -16.84
C GLN A 133 -9.55 -1.09 -17.53
N TYR A 134 -8.24 -1.29 -17.27
CA TYR A 134 -7.46 -2.23 -18.07
C TYR A 134 -6.94 -3.44 -17.27
N LEU A 135 -6.75 -3.33 -15.96
CA LEU A 135 -6.19 -4.40 -15.15
C LEU A 135 -7.24 -5.16 -14.34
N LEU A 136 -8.14 -4.43 -13.68
CA LEU A 136 -9.11 -5.04 -12.76
C LEU A 136 -10.27 -5.81 -13.41
N PRO A 137 -10.75 -5.52 -14.62
CA PRO A 137 -11.98 -6.14 -15.14
C PRO A 137 -11.97 -7.68 -15.11
N PRO A 138 -10.93 -8.40 -15.59
CA PRO A 138 -10.91 -9.86 -15.51
C PRO A 138 -10.88 -10.38 -14.07
N LEU A 139 -10.19 -9.68 -13.16
CA LEU A 139 -10.10 -10.03 -11.74
C LEU A 139 -11.43 -9.82 -11.03
N VAL A 140 -12.10 -8.70 -11.30
CA VAL A 140 -13.45 -8.40 -10.78
C VAL A 140 -14.44 -9.44 -11.25
N ARG A 141 -14.40 -9.83 -12.52
CA ARG A 141 -15.26 -10.89 -13.06
C ARG A 141 -15.04 -12.21 -12.32
N ALA A 142 -13.81 -12.69 -12.23
CA ALA A 142 -13.48 -13.93 -11.54
C ALA A 142 -13.87 -13.88 -10.05
N TYR A 143 -13.68 -12.73 -9.40
CA TYR A 143 -14.08 -12.52 -8.02
C TYR A 143 -15.60 -12.58 -7.85
N ARG A 144 -16.36 -11.89 -8.70
CA ARG A 144 -17.83 -11.87 -8.67
C ARG A 144 -18.46 -13.24 -8.96
N GLU A 145 -17.88 -14.02 -9.84
CA GLU A 145 -18.31 -15.40 -10.10
C GLU A 145 -18.18 -16.27 -8.85
N ARG A 146 -17.13 -16.07 -8.04
CA ARG A 146 -16.87 -16.87 -6.84
C ARG A 146 -17.56 -16.33 -5.59
N TYR A 147 -17.75 -15.02 -5.50
CA TYR A 147 -18.30 -14.31 -4.34
C TYR A 147 -19.40 -13.32 -4.77
N PRO A 148 -20.55 -13.82 -5.28
CA PRO A 148 -21.61 -12.97 -5.85
C PRO A 148 -22.24 -12.01 -4.84
N ASP A 149 -22.29 -12.42 -3.55
CA ASP A 149 -22.94 -11.67 -2.49
C ASP A 149 -22.06 -10.57 -1.85
N VAL A 150 -20.77 -10.52 -2.18
CA VAL A 150 -19.86 -9.46 -1.71
C VAL A 150 -20.14 -8.17 -2.45
N ARG A 151 -20.43 -7.10 -1.73
CA ARG A 151 -20.49 -5.75 -2.32
C ARG A 151 -19.09 -5.26 -2.65
N LEU A 152 -18.78 -5.12 -3.92
CA LEU A 152 -17.50 -4.60 -4.40
C LEU A 152 -17.63 -3.13 -4.75
N GLU A 153 -16.73 -2.30 -4.19
CA GLU A 153 -16.60 -0.88 -4.49
C GLU A 153 -15.19 -0.61 -5.06
N LEU A 154 -15.12 -0.02 -6.25
CA LEU A 154 -13.90 0.44 -6.88
C LEU A 154 -13.81 1.96 -6.72
N ALA A 155 -13.05 2.41 -5.73
CA ALA A 155 -12.82 3.83 -5.50
C ALA A 155 -11.82 4.36 -6.54
N ASN A 156 -12.33 5.13 -7.51
CA ASN A 156 -11.49 5.75 -8.55
C ASN A 156 -10.79 6.98 -8.00
N VAL A 157 -9.50 6.87 -7.76
CA VAL A 157 -8.70 7.91 -7.11
C VAL A 157 -7.33 8.08 -7.76
N THR A 158 -6.75 9.27 -7.61
CA THR A 158 -5.34 9.49 -7.96
C THR A 158 -4.42 8.93 -6.88
N GLY A 159 -3.14 8.71 -7.20
CA GLY A 159 -2.20 8.05 -6.28
C GLY A 159 -2.19 8.66 -4.87
N ARG A 160 -2.16 10.01 -4.73
CA ARG A 160 -2.15 10.69 -3.42
C ARG A 160 -3.44 10.46 -2.64
N ASP A 161 -4.58 10.54 -3.32
CA ASP A 161 -5.90 10.37 -2.70
C ASP A 161 -6.11 8.90 -2.31
N GLY A 162 -5.63 7.96 -3.14
CA GLY A 162 -5.64 6.53 -2.81
C GLY A 162 -4.86 6.19 -1.55
N LEU A 163 -3.69 6.82 -1.35
CA LEU A 163 -2.92 6.68 -0.11
C LEU A 163 -3.67 7.25 1.09
N ALA A 164 -4.39 8.36 0.92
CA ALA A 164 -5.22 8.93 1.98
C ALA A 164 -6.35 7.99 2.40
N LEU A 165 -7.04 7.34 1.43
CA LEU A 165 -8.06 6.33 1.72
C LEU A 165 -7.52 5.13 2.50
N LEU A 166 -6.33 4.62 2.13
CA LEU A 166 -5.67 3.53 2.86
C LEU A 166 -5.33 3.92 4.31
N ARG A 167 -4.81 5.14 4.50
CA ARG A 167 -4.45 5.65 5.83
C ARG A 167 -5.66 5.88 6.72
N ALA A 168 -6.78 6.28 6.12
CA ALA A 168 -8.06 6.52 6.80
C ALA A 168 -8.90 5.24 6.99
N ASP A 169 -8.41 4.08 6.55
CA ASP A 169 -9.16 2.80 6.54
C ASP A 169 -10.47 2.86 5.74
N GLN A 170 -10.53 3.73 4.74
CA GLN A 170 -11.67 3.87 3.84
C GLN A 170 -11.54 2.98 2.58
N ALA A 171 -10.39 2.36 2.39
CA ALA A 171 -10.17 1.29 1.43
C ALA A 171 -9.43 0.14 2.11
N ASP A 172 -9.77 -1.08 1.71
CA ASP A 172 -9.14 -2.29 2.25
C ASP A 172 -7.70 -2.42 1.75
N PHE A 173 -7.50 -2.20 0.47
CA PHE A 173 -6.21 -2.12 -0.19
C PHE A 173 -6.32 -1.27 -1.46
N ALA A 174 -5.18 -0.98 -2.08
CA ALA A 174 -5.17 -0.34 -3.39
C ALA A 174 -4.47 -1.24 -4.42
N VAL A 175 -4.84 -1.06 -5.69
CA VAL A 175 -4.12 -1.64 -6.83
C VAL A 175 -3.65 -0.52 -7.73
N GLY A 176 -2.34 -0.47 -7.98
CA GLY A 176 -1.78 0.60 -8.80
C GLY A 176 -0.27 0.56 -8.93
N SER A 177 0.28 1.62 -9.50
CA SER A 177 1.72 1.80 -9.68
C SER A 177 2.28 2.72 -8.61
N MET A 178 3.40 2.33 -8.00
CA MET A 178 4.15 3.15 -7.08
C MET A 178 5.58 3.34 -7.60
N LEU A 179 6.08 4.57 -7.57
CA LEU A 179 7.49 4.88 -7.87
C LEU A 179 8.30 4.96 -6.58
N ASP A 180 7.68 5.45 -5.54
CA ASP A 180 8.25 5.57 -4.21
C ASP A 180 7.21 5.04 -3.21
N VAL A 181 7.65 4.13 -2.35
CA VAL A 181 6.79 3.46 -1.36
C VAL A 181 6.97 4.16 -0.02
N PRO A 182 5.95 4.88 0.47
CA PRO A 182 6.01 5.48 1.80
C PRO A 182 6.27 4.42 2.89
N PRO A 183 6.98 4.77 3.98
CA PRO A 183 7.38 3.81 5.00
C PRO A 183 6.20 3.17 5.78
N ASP A 184 5.03 3.80 5.73
CA ASP A 184 3.79 3.33 6.35
C ASP A 184 2.96 2.38 5.45
N LEU A 185 3.47 2.07 4.26
CA LEU A 185 2.80 1.21 3.28
C LEU A 185 3.69 0.03 2.88
N ASP A 186 3.05 -1.06 2.50
CA ASP A 186 3.65 -2.20 1.84
C ASP A 186 3.17 -2.25 0.39
N TYR A 187 4.07 -2.55 -0.53
CA TYR A 187 3.80 -2.65 -1.96
C TYR A 187 4.33 -3.96 -2.53
N ALA A 188 3.46 -4.74 -3.13
CA ALA A 188 3.83 -5.94 -3.86
C ALA A 188 3.62 -5.73 -5.37
N PRO A 189 4.67 -5.52 -6.17
CA PRO A 189 4.56 -5.43 -7.62
C PRO A 189 4.14 -6.80 -8.20
N VAL A 190 3.23 -6.78 -9.17
CA VAL A 190 2.68 -7.99 -9.80
C VAL A 190 2.88 -7.96 -11.31
N HIS A 191 2.56 -6.85 -11.96
CA HIS A 191 2.65 -6.67 -13.40
C HIS A 191 3.62 -5.55 -13.75
N HIS A 192 4.33 -5.72 -14.88
CA HIS A 192 5.21 -4.71 -15.43
C HIS A 192 4.76 -4.38 -16.85
N PHE A 193 4.63 -3.09 -17.13
CA PHE A 193 4.19 -2.60 -18.44
C PHE A 193 5.25 -1.65 -18.99
N ASP A 194 5.68 -1.94 -20.21
CA ASP A 194 6.62 -1.08 -20.93
C ASP A 194 5.97 0.24 -21.33
N PRO A 195 6.75 1.31 -21.44
CA PRO A 195 6.32 2.54 -22.08
C PRO A 195 6.18 2.31 -23.60
N MET A 196 5.08 2.80 -24.18
CA MET A 196 4.76 2.62 -25.59
C MET A 196 4.57 3.99 -26.24
N LEU A 197 5.22 4.20 -27.38
CA LEU A 197 4.86 5.28 -28.30
C LEU A 197 3.68 4.82 -29.13
N ILE A 198 2.67 5.67 -29.23
CA ILE A 198 1.51 5.49 -30.10
C ILE A 198 1.47 6.61 -31.15
N LEU A 199 1.14 6.24 -32.37
CA LEU A 199 1.09 7.13 -33.55
C LEU A 199 0.08 6.56 -34.57
N PRO A 200 -0.39 7.39 -35.53
CA PRO A 200 -1.21 6.90 -36.63
C PRO A 200 -0.48 5.82 -37.43
N PRO A 201 -1.17 4.82 -38.00
CA PRO A 201 -0.51 3.74 -38.77
C PRO A 201 0.27 4.24 -39.99
N GLU A 202 -0.19 5.31 -40.63
CA GLU A 202 0.43 5.92 -41.81
C GLU A 202 1.56 6.89 -41.49
N HIS A 203 1.84 7.11 -40.20
CA HIS A 203 2.87 8.07 -39.78
C HIS A 203 4.25 7.57 -40.20
N PRO A 204 5.17 8.46 -40.68
CA PRO A 204 6.49 8.05 -41.16
C PRO A 204 7.31 7.24 -40.17
N LEU A 205 7.16 7.51 -38.86
CA LEU A 205 7.84 6.75 -37.81
C LEU A 205 7.26 5.34 -37.60
N ALA A 206 6.07 5.04 -38.11
CA ALA A 206 5.47 3.70 -37.95
C ALA A 206 6.28 2.62 -38.69
N ALA A 207 6.86 2.95 -39.82
CA ALA A 207 7.69 2.05 -40.65
C ALA A 207 9.17 2.03 -40.20
N LYS A 208 9.61 2.94 -39.32
CA LYS A 208 11.01 3.02 -38.88
C LYS A 208 11.36 1.87 -37.94
N ALA A 209 12.45 1.16 -38.21
CA ALA A 209 12.87 0.02 -37.39
C ALA A 209 13.22 0.47 -35.96
N ASP A 210 14.08 1.46 -35.82
CA ASP A 210 14.53 2.01 -34.55
C ASP A 210 14.12 3.48 -34.43
N ILE A 211 13.29 3.78 -33.45
CA ILE A 211 12.84 5.15 -33.16
C ILE A 211 13.74 5.73 -32.07
N ARG A 212 14.38 6.86 -32.37
CA ARG A 212 15.15 7.65 -31.41
C ARG A 212 14.27 8.74 -30.81
N LEU A 213 14.68 9.24 -29.65
CA LEU A 213 13.96 10.34 -28.99
C LEU A 213 13.91 11.61 -29.86
N GLU A 214 15.03 11.89 -30.58
CA GLU A 214 15.19 13.01 -31.48
C GLU A 214 14.20 12.97 -32.66
N ASP A 215 13.80 11.77 -33.07
CA ASP A 215 12.81 11.58 -34.13
C ASP A 215 11.42 12.13 -33.75
N LEU A 216 11.14 12.27 -32.45
CA LEU A 216 9.87 12.79 -31.94
C LEU A 216 9.83 14.32 -31.91
N SER A 217 11.00 15.00 -31.90
CA SER A 217 11.13 16.46 -31.79
C SER A 217 10.32 17.26 -32.81
N PRO A 218 10.22 16.83 -34.09
CA PRO A 218 9.45 17.57 -35.11
C PRO A 218 7.93 17.47 -34.89
N TYR A 219 7.47 16.54 -34.05
CA TYR A 219 6.04 16.25 -33.89
C TYR A 219 5.57 16.70 -32.52
N GLY A 220 4.34 17.21 -32.45
CA GLY A 220 3.70 17.56 -31.18
C GLY A 220 3.30 16.33 -30.37
N LEU A 221 3.59 16.34 -29.09
CA LEU A 221 3.18 15.28 -28.17
C LEU A 221 1.81 15.58 -27.55
N ILE A 222 0.97 14.57 -27.44
CA ILE A 222 -0.27 14.60 -26.67
C ILE A 222 0.02 13.94 -25.33
N LEU A 223 0.01 14.72 -24.26
CA LEU A 223 0.43 14.26 -22.94
C LEU A 223 -0.68 14.42 -21.89
N PRO A 224 -0.68 13.56 -20.85
CA PRO A 224 -1.58 13.75 -19.72
C PRO A 224 -1.19 15.01 -18.92
N PRO A 225 -2.09 15.50 -18.01
CA PRO A 225 -1.79 16.67 -17.18
C PRO A 225 -0.47 16.60 -16.42
N LYS A 226 0.24 17.71 -16.31
CA LYS A 226 1.58 17.85 -15.70
C LYS A 226 1.69 17.26 -14.28
N ARG A 227 0.58 17.25 -13.54
CA ARG A 227 0.53 16.65 -12.20
C ARG A 227 0.67 15.11 -12.19
N LEU A 228 0.45 14.45 -13.34
CA LEU A 228 0.50 13.00 -13.44
C LEU A 228 1.93 12.50 -13.68
N THR A 229 2.23 11.34 -13.12
CA THR A 229 3.57 10.73 -13.15
C THR A 229 4.08 10.50 -14.56
N THR A 230 3.21 10.13 -15.50
CA THR A 230 3.63 9.89 -16.90
C THR A 230 4.15 11.16 -17.57
N PHE A 231 3.47 12.32 -17.38
CA PHE A 231 4.00 13.58 -17.91
C PHE A 231 5.39 13.87 -17.36
N ARG A 232 5.54 13.81 -16.03
CA ARG A 232 6.83 14.10 -15.37
C ARG A 232 7.95 13.19 -15.85
N LEU A 233 7.66 11.92 -16.09
CA LEU A 233 8.64 10.96 -16.57
C LEU A 233 9.05 11.29 -18.02
N VAL A 234 8.10 11.61 -18.89
CA VAL A 234 8.37 12.02 -20.27
C VAL A 234 9.23 13.28 -20.27
N ASP A 235 8.81 14.31 -19.55
CA ASP A 235 9.54 15.58 -19.44
C ASP A 235 10.97 15.37 -18.93
N LEU A 236 11.13 14.59 -17.85
CA LEU A 236 12.45 14.28 -17.27
C LEU A 236 13.37 13.62 -18.27
N VAL A 237 12.90 12.62 -19.03
CA VAL A 237 13.72 11.88 -19.98
C VAL A 237 14.14 12.77 -21.15
N PHE A 238 13.24 13.59 -21.71
CA PHE A 238 13.57 14.53 -22.76
C PHE A 238 14.58 15.59 -22.28
N GLN A 239 14.41 16.12 -21.07
CA GLN A 239 15.36 17.07 -20.47
C GLN A 239 16.74 16.43 -20.23
N GLN A 240 16.81 15.24 -19.64
CA GLN A 240 18.07 14.53 -19.39
C GLN A 240 18.85 14.21 -20.67
N ARG A 241 18.12 13.95 -21.76
CA ARG A 241 18.71 13.68 -23.08
C ARG A 241 18.96 14.94 -23.91
N GLN A 242 18.56 16.11 -23.39
CA GLN A 242 18.64 17.40 -24.08
C GLN A 242 17.94 17.41 -25.44
N VAL A 243 16.86 16.64 -25.57
CA VAL A 243 16.04 16.55 -26.77
C VAL A 243 14.85 17.51 -26.63
N PRO A 244 14.72 18.52 -27.52
CA PRO A 244 13.59 19.44 -27.48
C PRO A 244 12.30 18.71 -27.90
N TYR A 245 11.20 19.06 -27.27
CA TYR A 245 9.88 18.56 -27.64
C TYR A 245 8.81 19.64 -27.43
N THR A 246 7.68 19.48 -28.08
CA THR A 246 6.52 20.36 -27.93
C THR A 246 5.31 19.57 -27.46
N VAL A 247 4.54 20.15 -26.55
CA VAL A 247 3.23 19.58 -26.14
C VAL A 247 2.15 20.22 -27.03
N ALA A 248 1.61 19.44 -27.96
CA ALA A 248 0.52 19.88 -28.82
C ALA A 248 -0.82 19.94 -28.07
N ILE A 249 -1.09 18.93 -27.24
CA ILE A 249 -2.33 18.84 -26.47
C ILE A 249 -2.01 18.28 -25.07
N GLU A 250 -2.55 18.93 -24.05
CA GLU A 250 -2.59 18.39 -22.69
C GLU A 250 -4.00 17.93 -22.36
N VAL A 251 -4.20 16.61 -22.18
CA VAL A 251 -5.54 16.04 -21.93
C VAL A 251 -5.47 14.80 -21.05
N GLY A 252 -6.43 14.63 -20.14
CA GLY A 252 -6.55 13.44 -19.28
C GLY A 252 -7.29 12.28 -19.95
N GLY A 253 -6.95 11.06 -19.51
CA GLY A 253 -7.61 9.82 -19.99
C GLY A 253 -6.91 9.20 -21.20
N TRP A 254 -6.50 7.94 -21.03
CA TRP A 254 -5.76 7.23 -22.08
C TRP A 254 -6.59 7.03 -23.35
N ASP A 255 -7.89 6.76 -23.23
CA ASP A 255 -8.76 6.58 -24.41
C ASP A 255 -8.92 7.87 -25.19
N VAL A 256 -8.99 9.01 -24.50
CA VAL A 256 -9.02 10.33 -25.15
C VAL A 256 -7.70 10.60 -25.88
N ILE A 257 -6.56 10.34 -25.23
CA ILE A 257 -5.24 10.48 -25.85
C ILE A 257 -5.13 9.58 -27.08
N LYS A 258 -5.49 8.29 -26.98
CA LYS A 258 -5.48 7.34 -28.10
C LYS A 258 -6.34 7.81 -29.27
N GLN A 259 -7.53 8.35 -28.95
CA GLN A 259 -8.43 8.90 -29.98
C GLN A 259 -7.81 10.07 -30.74
N TYR A 260 -7.19 11.01 -30.03
CA TYR A 260 -6.56 12.17 -30.65
C TYR A 260 -5.32 11.80 -31.46
N VAL A 261 -4.54 10.82 -31.00
CA VAL A 261 -3.44 10.25 -31.78
C VAL A 261 -3.97 9.58 -33.05
N ALA A 262 -5.03 8.77 -32.97
CA ALA A 262 -5.63 8.14 -34.15
C ALA A 262 -6.13 9.15 -35.20
N MET A 263 -6.52 10.36 -34.77
CA MET A 263 -6.91 11.46 -35.66
C MET A 263 -5.71 12.22 -36.24
N GLY A 264 -4.47 11.83 -35.93
CA GLY A 264 -3.27 12.48 -36.44
C GLY A 264 -2.92 13.81 -35.78
N LEU A 265 -3.49 14.13 -34.61
CA LEU A 265 -3.28 15.42 -33.92
C LEU A 265 -1.97 15.50 -33.14
N GLY A 266 -1.21 14.42 -33.13
CA GLY A 266 0.11 14.32 -32.47
C GLY A 266 0.43 12.88 -32.11
N LEU A 267 1.56 12.69 -31.41
CA LEU A 267 2.04 11.41 -30.93
C LEU A 267 1.87 11.35 -29.41
N SER A 268 1.92 10.16 -28.82
CA SER A 268 1.93 10.07 -27.36
C SER A 268 2.80 8.92 -26.85
N ILE A 269 3.39 9.12 -25.68
CA ILE A 269 4.07 8.07 -24.91
C ILE A 269 3.14 7.67 -23.77
N VAL A 270 2.66 6.44 -23.82
CA VAL A 270 1.69 5.89 -22.90
C VAL A 270 2.27 4.69 -22.13
N THR A 271 1.63 4.27 -21.06
CA THR A 271 2.00 3.00 -20.39
C THR A 271 1.32 1.83 -21.12
N GLY A 272 2.04 0.75 -21.36
CA GLY A 272 1.53 -0.41 -22.10
C GLY A 272 0.26 -1.04 -21.52
N ILE A 273 -0.07 -0.79 -20.24
CA ILE A 273 -1.32 -1.23 -19.62
C ILE A 273 -2.57 -0.78 -20.40
N CYS A 274 -2.52 0.39 -21.03
CA CYS A 274 -3.68 0.95 -21.75
C CYS A 274 -3.79 0.48 -23.20
N ILE A 275 -2.85 -0.32 -23.70
CA ILE A 275 -2.85 -0.79 -25.08
C ILE A 275 -3.62 -2.12 -25.18
N THR A 276 -4.73 -2.08 -25.90
CA THR A 276 -5.58 -3.24 -26.17
C THR A 276 -5.33 -3.81 -27.57
N ALA A 277 -5.90 -4.98 -27.88
CA ALA A 277 -5.87 -5.55 -29.23
C ALA A 277 -6.53 -4.58 -30.25
N ALA A 278 -7.68 -4.02 -29.93
CA ALA A 278 -8.38 -3.05 -30.78
C ALA A 278 -7.56 -1.76 -31.04
N ASP A 279 -6.71 -1.35 -30.11
CA ASP A 279 -5.87 -0.18 -30.33
C ASP A 279 -4.80 -0.45 -31.41
N ARG A 280 -4.32 -1.68 -31.52
CA ARG A 280 -3.32 -2.08 -32.54
C ARG A 280 -3.87 -2.13 -33.97
N GLU A 281 -5.18 -2.12 -34.13
CA GLU A 281 -5.84 -2.02 -35.44
C GLU A 281 -5.85 -0.59 -35.98
N ARG A 282 -5.87 0.40 -35.10
CA ARG A 282 -6.00 1.84 -35.42
C ARG A 282 -4.79 2.69 -35.07
N LEU A 283 -3.80 2.12 -34.41
CA LEU A 283 -2.58 2.80 -33.98
C LEU A 283 -1.35 1.92 -34.26
N ALA A 284 -0.30 2.51 -34.76
CA ALA A 284 1.03 1.91 -34.67
C ALA A 284 1.54 2.07 -33.25
N VAL A 285 2.08 0.99 -32.69
CA VAL A 285 2.55 0.93 -31.29
C VAL A 285 4.00 0.49 -31.28
N ARG A 286 4.88 1.29 -30.67
CA ARG A 286 6.32 1.06 -30.63
C ARG A 286 6.82 1.06 -29.20
N ASN A 287 7.66 0.09 -28.85
CA ASN A 287 8.21 -0.03 -27.51
C ASN A 287 9.31 1.03 -27.28
N MET A 288 9.24 1.74 -26.15
CA MET A 288 10.17 2.81 -25.78
C MET A 288 11.00 2.46 -24.53
N ARG A 289 11.12 1.19 -24.19
CA ARG A 289 11.87 0.70 -23.01
C ARG A 289 13.34 1.12 -23.02
N ALA A 290 13.91 1.37 -24.19
CA ALA A 290 15.28 1.87 -24.30
C ALA A 290 15.49 3.26 -23.68
N TYR A 291 14.42 4.04 -23.55
CA TYR A 291 14.45 5.41 -23.05
C TYR A 291 13.72 5.61 -21.73
N PHE A 292 12.65 4.86 -21.50
CA PHE A 292 11.79 5.01 -20.34
C PHE A 292 11.72 3.68 -19.55
N PRO A 293 11.81 3.73 -18.23
CA PRO A 293 11.69 2.53 -17.41
C PRO A 293 10.28 1.94 -17.48
N PRO A 294 10.14 0.61 -17.38
CA PRO A 294 8.83 -0.01 -17.24
C PRO A 294 8.16 0.41 -15.93
N ARG A 295 6.84 0.40 -15.92
CA ARG A 295 6.05 0.69 -14.71
C ARG A 295 5.51 -0.59 -14.13
N SER A 296 5.77 -0.79 -12.83
CA SER A 296 5.15 -1.86 -12.07
C SER A 296 3.75 -1.46 -11.58
N TYR A 297 2.83 -2.41 -11.58
CA TYR A 297 1.51 -2.33 -10.97
C TYR A 297 1.35 -3.48 -10.00
N GLY A 298 0.80 -3.22 -8.84
CA GLY A 298 0.68 -4.22 -7.80
C GLY A 298 -0.28 -3.83 -6.71
N VAL A 299 -0.28 -4.61 -5.64
CA VAL A 299 -1.11 -4.41 -4.46
C VAL A 299 -0.39 -3.50 -3.48
N VAL A 300 -1.11 -2.52 -2.95
CA VAL A 300 -0.65 -1.59 -1.92
C VAL A 300 -1.54 -1.75 -0.70
N VAL A 301 -0.95 -1.99 0.45
CA VAL A 301 -1.66 -2.07 1.72
C VAL A 301 -1.01 -1.16 2.75
N ARG A 302 -1.77 -0.73 3.74
CA ARG A 302 -1.20 -0.06 4.90
C ARG A 302 -0.42 -1.08 5.74
N LYS A 303 0.80 -0.73 6.10
CA LYS A 303 1.68 -1.62 6.88
C LYS A 303 0.99 -2.11 8.15
N GLY A 304 1.02 -3.41 8.37
CA GLY A 304 0.32 -4.04 9.48
C GLY A 304 -1.22 -3.98 9.40
N LYS A 305 -1.80 -3.70 8.24
CA LYS A 305 -3.26 -3.80 8.03
C LYS A 305 -3.69 -5.25 8.11
N TYR A 306 -4.68 -5.53 8.95
CA TYR A 306 -5.42 -6.77 8.87
C TYR A 306 -6.34 -6.72 7.64
N LEU A 307 -6.18 -7.66 6.74
CA LEU A 307 -7.08 -7.82 5.60
C LEU A 307 -8.15 -8.86 5.93
N SER A 308 -9.39 -8.50 5.68
CA SER A 308 -10.53 -9.40 5.83
C SER A 308 -10.42 -10.60 4.87
N PRO A 309 -11.14 -11.71 5.13
CA PRO A 309 -11.11 -12.88 4.24
C PRO A 309 -11.49 -12.56 2.80
N GLU A 310 -12.46 -11.66 2.57
CA GLU A 310 -12.88 -11.21 1.26
C GLU A 310 -11.80 -10.37 0.55
N ALA A 311 -11.09 -9.51 1.29
CA ALA A 311 -9.99 -8.74 0.75
C ALA A 311 -8.82 -9.64 0.36
N ARG A 312 -8.48 -10.63 1.20
CA ARG A 312 -7.46 -11.65 0.89
C ARG A 312 -7.83 -12.47 -0.33
N ALA A 313 -9.08 -12.90 -0.44
CA ALA A 313 -9.55 -13.65 -1.58
C ALA A 313 -9.40 -12.89 -2.91
N PHE A 314 -9.60 -11.56 -2.91
CA PHE A 314 -9.34 -10.74 -4.08
C PHE A 314 -7.84 -10.57 -4.36
N VAL A 315 -7.04 -10.32 -3.33
CA VAL A 315 -5.58 -10.18 -3.48
C VAL A 315 -4.94 -11.47 -3.99
N ASP A 316 -5.43 -12.65 -3.58
CA ASP A 316 -4.98 -13.93 -4.12
C ASP A 316 -5.30 -14.12 -5.61
N LEU A 317 -6.36 -13.48 -6.14
CA LEU A 317 -6.60 -13.43 -7.59
C LEU A 317 -5.61 -12.51 -8.31
N VAL A 318 -5.19 -11.42 -7.66
CA VAL A 318 -4.17 -10.52 -8.22
C VAL A 318 -2.80 -11.19 -8.24
N ARG A 319 -2.42 -11.83 -7.14
CA ARG A 319 -1.17 -12.57 -6.98
C ARG A 319 -1.36 -13.75 -6.03
N PRO A 320 -1.48 -14.98 -6.56
CA PRO A 320 -1.55 -16.17 -5.75
C PRO A 320 -0.33 -16.32 -4.82
N GLY A 321 -0.59 -16.68 -3.57
CA GLY A 321 0.46 -16.97 -2.61
C GLY A 321 1.14 -15.74 -1.97
N LEU A 322 0.56 -14.55 -2.07
CA LEU A 322 1.08 -13.37 -1.40
C LEU A 322 1.04 -13.49 0.15
N PHE A 323 0.20 -14.38 0.68
CA PHE A 323 0.01 -14.64 2.10
C PHE A 323 0.46 -16.04 2.54
N THR A 324 1.56 -16.58 1.99
CA THR A 324 1.97 -17.98 2.15
C THR A 324 2.49 -18.38 3.53
N ARG A 325 2.77 -17.45 4.45
CA ARG A 325 3.26 -17.75 5.81
C ARG A 325 2.59 -16.89 6.88
N GLY A 326 1.39 -17.27 7.23
CA GLY A 326 0.62 -16.51 8.20
C GLY A 326 -0.19 -15.38 7.56
N ASP A 327 -1.07 -14.81 8.33
CA ASP A 327 -2.07 -13.85 7.86
C ASP A 327 -1.51 -12.43 7.55
N TYR A 328 -0.21 -12.30 7.34
CA TYR A 328 0.46 -11.03 7.09
C TYR A 328 0.90 -10.90 5.63
N PHE A 329 0.75 -9.71 5.11
CA PHE A 329 1.25 -9.32 3.81
C PHE A 329 2.81 -9.27 3.86
N GLU A 330 3.46 -10.18 3.15
CA GLU A 330 4.92 -10.13 2.95
C GLU A 330 5.20 -9.55 1.56
N PRO A 331 5.74 -8.33 1.46
CA PRO A 331 6.24 -7.81 0.21
C PRO A 331 7.40 -8.70 -0.24
N GLY A 332 7.20 -9.45 -1.32
CA GLY A 332 8.25 -10.28 -1.89
C GLY A 332 9.50 -9.44 -2.13
N HIS A 333 10.65 -9.92 -1.71
CA HIS A 333 11.94 -9.35 -2.08
C HIS A 333 11.97 -9.27 -3.60
N SER A 334 12.10 -8.07 -4.15
CA SER A 334 12.38 -7.89 -5.56
C SER A 334 13.73 -8.56 -5.81
N GLU A 335 13.74 -9.67 -6.50
CA GLU A 335 14.97 -10.16 -7.12
C GLU A 335 15.53 -9.02 -7.98
N ARG A 336 16.76 -8.66 -7.67
CA ARG A 336 17.53 -7.58 -8.28
C ARG A 336 17.83 -7.87 -9.76
#